data_b2f98fb0cab0b4ce1ae58ca4b811869a
#
_entry.id   b2f98fb0cab0b4ce1ae58ca4b811869a
#
_cell.length_a   1.000
_cell.length_b   1.000
_cell.length_c   1.000
_cell.angle_alpha   90.00
_cell.angle_beta   90.00
_cell.angle_gamma   90.00
#
_symmetry.space_group_name_H-M   'P 1'
#
loop_
_entity.id
_entity.type
_entity.pdbx_description
1 polymer ?
#
loop_
_entity_poly.entity_id
_entity_poly.type
_entity_poly.pdbx_seq_one_letter_code
_entity_poly.pdbx_strand_id
1 'polypeptide(L)'
;DEILIERVMGSISNCVSLSKLNLEEIIPIFAACGFYIGNDTGPLHISANLNLKCLAIFCDSPPSAYGLWNPNIKIVVPAGQTIESTSHNTRGKDKISFDEVLKKFIDLIN
;
A
#
# COMPACT_ATOMS: atom_id res chain seq x y z
N ASP A 1 -9.35 11.22 -9.08
CA ASP A 1 -9.71 10.71 -7.74
C ASP A 1 -9.81 11.78 -6.63
N GLU A 2 -9.97 13.05 -7.00
CA GLU A 2 -10.14 14.14 -6.03
C GLU A 2 -11.35 13.93 -5.11
N ILE A 3 -12.46 13.41 -5.64
CA ILE A 3 -13.68 13.10 -4.87
C ILE A 3 -13.38 12.09 -3.74
N LEU A 4 -12.59 11.07 -4.01
CA LEU A 4 -12.22 10.08 -3.01
C LEU A 4 -11.33 10.69 -1.92
N ILE A 5 -10.38 11.53 -2.32
CA ILE A 5 -9.50 12.26 -1.40
C ILE A 5 -10.32 13.19 -0.50
N GLU A 6 -11.26 13.95 -1.06
CA GLU A 6 -12.13 14.84 -0.30
C GLU A 6 -12.99 14.08 0.71
N ARG A 7 -13.51 12.91 0.35
CA ARG A 7 -14.28 12.04 1.28
C ARG A 7 -13.42 11.56 2.44
N VAL A 8 -12.20 11.13 2.19
CA VAL A 8 -11.26 10.69 3.23
C VAL A 8 -10.89 11.87 4.13
N MET A 9 -10.51 13.00 3.54
CA MET A 9 -10.15 14.23 4.27
C MET A 9 -11.27 14.74 5.14
N GLY A 10 -12.53 14.63 4.68
CA GLY A 10 -13.71 15.01 5.44
C GLY A 10 -14.04 14.08 6.63
N SER A 11 -13.49 12.87 6.64
CA SER A 11 -13.75 11.84 7.67
C SER A 11 -12.66 11.72 8.72
N ILE A 12 -11.46 12.26 8.48
CA ILE A 12 -10.28 12.09 9.34
C ILE A 12 -9.68 13.47 9.64
N SER A 13 -9.52 13.80 10.92
CA SER A 13 -9.01 15.11 11.35
C SER A 13 -7.48 15.27 11.20
N ASN A 14 -6.74 14.17 11.26
CA ASN A 14 -5.27 14.19 11.28
C ASN A 14 -4.70 13.61 9.97
N CYS A 15 -5.08 14.20 8.84
CA CYS A 15 -4.54 13.78 7.55
C CYS A 15 -4.26 14.99 6.65
N VAL A 16 -3.32 14.80 5.73
CA VAL A 16 -2.90 15.80 4.76
C VAL A 16 -2.90 15.16 3.38
N SER A 17 -3.45 15.84 2.39
CA SER A 17 -3.36 15.40 0.99
C SER A 17 -2.04 15.83 0.36
N LEU A 18 -1.39 14.88 -0.31
CA LEU A 18 -0.17 15.14 -1.10
C LEU A 18 -0.46 15.20 -2.61
N SER A 19 -1.73 15.17 -3.02
CA SER A 19 -2.13 15.04 -4.43
C SER A 19 -1.68 16.18 -5.34
N LYS A 20 -1.36 17.34 -4.76
CA LYS A 20 -0.91 18.53 -5.51
C LYS A 20 0.61 18.69 -5.53
N LEU A 21 1.34 17.82 -4.85
CA LEU A 21 2.79 17.86 -4.78
C LEU A 21 3.41 17.03 -5.90
N ASN A 22 4.57 17.47 -6.36
CA ASN A 22 5.39 16.69 -7.28
C ASN A 22 6.24 15.64 -6.53
N LEU A 23 6.91 14.78 -7.27
CA LEU A 23 7.69 13.69 -6.70
C LEU A 23 8.84 14.18 -5.81
N GLU A 24 9.52 15.25 -6.18
CA GLU A 24 10.63 15.82 -5.41
C GLU A 24 10.17 16.33 -4.05
N GLU A 25 8.94 16.86 -3.98
CA GLU A 25 8.32 17.32 -2.74
C GLU A 25 7.81 16.17 -1.87
N ILE A 26 7.35 15.07 -2.49
CA ILE A 26 6.79 13.91 -1.80
C ILE A 26 7.87 13.06 -1.13
N ILE A 27 9.03 12.86 -1.76
CA ILE A 27 10.09 11.98 -1.25
C ILE A 27 10.55 12.35 0.16
N PRO A 28 10.86 13.61 0.50
CA PRO A 28 11.21 13.98 1.85
C PRO A 28 10.11 13.74 2.89
N ILE A 29 8.85 13.90 2.48
CA ILE A 29 7.69 13.64 3.34
C ILE A 29 7.61 12.14 3.64
N PHE A 30 7.75 11.29 2.62
CA PHE A 30 7.79 9.83 2.81
C PHE A 30 8.94 9.42 3.72
N ALA A 31 10.12 10.00 3.55
CA ALA A 31 11.28 9.71 4.41
C ALA A 31 11.02 10.03 5.89
N ALA A 32 10.11 10.95 6.20
CA ALA A 32 9.70 11.30 7.56
C ALA A 32 8.59 10.42 8.12
N CYS A 33 7.98 9.54 7.30
CA CYS A 33 6.95 8.62 7.72
C CYS A 33 7.54 7.35 8.36
N GLY A 34 6.77 6.69 9.21
CA GLY A 34 7.16 5.40 9.80
C GLY A 34 6.68 4.18 8.99
N PHE A 35 5.56 4.33 8.31
CA PHE A 35 4.86 3.23 7.64
C PHE A 35 4.27 3.68 6.30
N TYR A 36 4.11 2.71 5.42
CA TYR A 36 3.35 2.87 4.17
C TYR A 36 2.27 1.79 4.10
N ILE A 37 1.10 2.15 3.63
CA ILE A 37 0.03 1.21 3.27
C ILE A 37 -0.56 1.64 1.93
N GLY A 38 -0.67 0.73 0.99
CA GLY A 38 -1.21 1.04 -0.33
C GLY A 38 -1.08 -0.11 -1.32
N ASN A 39 -1.43 0.20 -2.56
CA ASN A 39 -1.38 -0.75 -3.67
C ASN A 39 0.06 -0.91 -4.21
N ASP A 40 0.23 -1.91 -5.09
CA ASP A 40 1.45 -2.07 -5.90
C ASP A 40 1.55 -0.93 -6.92
N THR A 41 2.24 0.14 -6.52
CA THR A 41 2.42 1.37 -7.29
C THR A 41 3.78 1.99 -6.99
N GLY A 42 4.17 3.04 -7.75
CA GLY A 42 5.41 3.77 -7.52
C GLY A 42 5.66 4.20 -6.06
N PRO A 43 4.67 4.76 -5.35
CA PRO A 43 4.80 5.11 -3.93
C PRO A 43 5.22 3.96 -3.01
N LEU A 44 4.76 2.73 -3.27
CA LEU A 44 5.23 1.55 -2.53
C LEU A 44 6.73 1.36 -2.66
N HIS A 45 7.22 1.41 -3.88
CA HIS A 45 8.64 1.15 -4.16
C HIS A 45 9.54 2.26 -3.61
N ILE A 46 9.10 3.50 -3.69
CA ILE A 46 9.79 4.64 -3.05
C ILE A 46 9.86 4.43 -1.53
N SER A 47 8.74 4.11 -0.91
CA SER A 47 8.65 3.91 0.54
C SER A 47 9.55 2.77 1.02
N ALA A 48 9.55 1.65 0.30
CA ALA A 48 10.41 0.50 0.62
C ALA A 48 11.90 0.82 0.46
N ASN A 49 12.28 1.59 -0.56
CA ASN A 49 13.66 2.07 -0.74
C ASN A 49 14.10 3.07 0.36
N LEU A 50 13.15 3.79 0.94
CA LEU A 50 13.38 4.67 2.09
C LEU A 50 13.37 3.92 3.43
N ASN A 51 13.34 2.59 3.41
CA ASN A 51 13.30 1.70 4.58
C ASN A 51 12.05 1.84 5.45
N LEU A 52 10.94 2.32 4.90
CA LEU A 52 9.67 2.26 5.60
C LEU A 52 9.19 0.81 5.70
N LYS A 53 8.50 0.50 6.79
CA LYS A 53 7.70 -0.72 6.86
C LYS A 53 6.47 -0.56 5.98
N CYS A 54 6.31 -1.42 4.98
CA CYS A 54 5.27 -1.31 3.96
C CYS A 54 4.27 -2.45 4.05
N LEU A 55 2.98 -2.12 4.00
CA LEU A 55 1.91 -3.09 3.74
C LEU A 55 1.38 -2.85 2.33
N ALA A 56 1.62 -3.80 1.45
CA ALA A 56 1.30 -3.70 0.04
C ALA A 56 0.11 -4.59 -0.33
N ILE A 57 -0.88 -4.01 -0.99
CA ILE A 57 -2.08 -4.69 -1.45
C ILE A 57 -1.92 -5.05 -2.93
N PHE A 58 -1.88 -6.35 -3.22
CA PHE A 58 -1.75 -6.89 -4.56
C PHE A 58 -3.07 -7.53 -4.99
N CYS A 59 -3.85 -6.83 -5.80
CA CYS A 59 -5.15 -7.32 -6.28
C CYS A 59 -5.04 -8.12 -7.58
N ASP A 60 -4.22 -7.63 -8.50
CA ASP A 60 -4.14 -8.08 -9.88
C ASP A 60 -2.75 -7.91 -10.50
N SER A 61 -1.74 -7.91 -9.67
CA SER A 61 -0.33 -7.94 -10.09
C SER A 61 0.43 -9.00 -9.29
N PRO A 62 1.49 -9.61 -9.87
CA PRO A 62 2.21 -10.70 -9.22
C PRO A 62 3.13 -10.20 -8.09
N PRO A 63 2.82 -10.52 -6.82
CA PRO A 63 3.68 -10.15 -5.69
C PRO A 63 5.08 -10.76 -5.78
N SER A 64 5.19 -11.94 -6.38
CA SER A 64 6.47 -12.61 -6.62
C SER A 64 7.43 -11.80 -7.49
N ALA A 65 6.89 -11.00 -8.41
CA ALA A 65 7.69 -10.14 -9.28
C ALA A 65 7.96 -8.75 -8.66
N TYR A 66 6.99 -8.18 -7.95
CA TYR A 66 7.03 -6.77 -7.56
C TYR A 66 7.09 -6.51 -6.05
N GLY A 67 6.81 -7.52 -5.21
CA GLY A 67 6.73 -7.35 -3.76
C GLY A 67 7.83 -8.00 -2.93
N LEU A 68 8.45 -9.06 -3.44
CA LEU A 68 9.41 -9.87 -2.66
C LEU A 68 10.85 -9.35 -2.68
N TRP A 69 11.15 -8.32 -3.44
CA TRP A 69 12.50 -7.78 -3.59
C TRP A 69 13.02 -7.04 -2.35
N ASN A 70 12.12 -6.64 -1.46
CA ASN A 70 12.47 -5.89 -0.24
C ASN A 70 11.80 -6.51 0.99
N PRO A 71 12.57 -6.86 2.05
CA PRO A 71 12.03 -7.50 3.25
C PRO A 71 11.10 -6.60 4.07
N ASN A 72 11.11 -5.29 3.85
CA ASN A 72 10.22 -4.35 4.51
C ASN A 72 8.79 -4.37 3.94
N ILE A 73 8.57 -5.07 2.82
CA ILE A 73 7.25 -5.18 2.19
C ILE A 73 6.53 -6.42 2.73
N LYS A 74 5.42 -6.22 3.43
CA LYS A 74 4.45 -7.25 3.76
C LYS A 74 3.32 -7.20 2.74
N ILE A 75 2.81 -8.36 2.34
CA ILE A 75 1.90 -8.50 1.21
C ILE A 75 0.53 -8.97 1.67
N VAL A 76 -0.51 -8.31 1.15
CA VAL A 76 -1.91 -8.73 1.21
C VAL A 76 -2.34 -9.16 -0.19
N VAL A 77 -2.95 -10.33 -0.30
CA VAL A 77 -3.52 -10.86 -1.55
C VAL A 77 -5.01 -11.13 -1.38
N PRO A 78 -5.78 -11.24 -2.47
CA PRO A 78 -7.21 -11.55 -2.41
C PRO A 78 -7.51 -12.87 -1.69
N ALA A 79 -8.66 -12.95 -1.05
CA ALA A 79 -9.13 -14.17 -0.42
C ALA A 79 -9.13 -15.34 -1.41
N GLY A 80 -8.60 -16.49 -0.99
CA GLY A 80 -8.45 -17.67 -1.83
C GLY A 80 -7.23 -17.66 -2.76
N GLN A 81 -6.44 -16.60 -2.76
CA GLN A 81 -5.19 -16.50 -3.51
C GLN A 81 -3.97 -16.63 -2.58
N THR A 82 -2.85 -16.99 -3.18
CA THR A 82 -1.53 -16.98 -2.53
C THR A 82 -0.63 -15.94 -3.20
N ILE A 83 0.56 -15.73 -2.65
CA ILE A 83 1.58 -14.88 -3.30
C ILE A 83 1.93 -15.42 -4.70
N GLU A 84 2.01 -16.74 -4.83
CA GLU A 84 2.36 -17.40 -6.09
C GLU A 84 1.21 -17.40 -7.12
N SER A 85 -0.04 -17.48 -6.66
CA SER A 85 -1.20 -17.53 -7.55
C SER A 85 -1.73 -16.17 -7.98
N THR A 86 -1.39 -15.11 -7.25
CA THR A 86 -1.83 -13.75 -7.59
C THR A 86 -1.07 -13.23 -8.81
N SER A 87 -1.80 -12.77 -9.82
CA SER A 87 -1.28 -12.35 -11.11
C SER A 87 -2.13 -11.22 -11.72
N HIS A 88 -1.74 -10.72 -12.88
CA HIS A 88 -2.53 -9.74 -13.64
C HIS A 88 -3.94 -10.22 -14.00
N ASN A 89 -4.19 -11.53 -13.98
CA ASN A 89 -5.49 -12.13 -14.26
C ASN A 89 -6.36 -12.38 -13.02
N THR A 90 -5.84 -12.14 -11.83
CA THR A 90 -6.54 -12.43 -10.56
C THR A 90 -7.78 -11.57 -10.38
N ARG A 91 -7.73 -10.28 -10.71
CA ARG A 91 -8.84 -9.32 -10.63
C ARG A 91 -9.54 -9.34 -9.27
N GLY A 92 -8.75 -9.39 -8.19
CA GLY A 92 -9.23 -9.67 -6.84
C GLY A 92 -9.59 -8.47 -5.99
N LYS A 93 -9.79 -7.27 -6.55
CA LYS A 93 -10.03 -6.03 -5.80
C LYS A 93 -11.19 -6.11 -4.80
N ASP A 94 -12.23 -6.87 -5.13
CA ASP A 94 -13.42 -7.03 -4.28
C ASP A 94 -13.28 -8.19 -3.28
N LYS A 95 -12.13 -8.85 -3.21
CA LYS A 95 -11.84 -9.99 -2.34
C LYS A 95 -10.78 -9.69 -1.28
N ILE A 96 -10.57 -8.43 -0.98
CA ILE A 96 -9.71 -7.97 0.12
C ILE A 96 -10.58 -7.24 1.12
N SER A 97 -10.67 -7.78 2.33
CA SER A 97 -11.46 -7.17 3.40
C SER A 97 -10.65 -6.15 4.19
N PHE A 98 -11.35 -5.17 4.75
CA PHE A 98 -10.76 -4.20 5.68
C PHE A 98 -10.14 -4.89 6.90
N ASP A 99 -10.83 -5.87 7.47
CA ASP A 99 -10.36 -6.57 8.67
C ASP A 99 -9.05 -7.32 8.45
N GLU A 100 -8.87 -7.93 7.28
CA GLU A 100 -7.63 -8.60 6.92
C GLU A 100 -6.47 -7.62 6.76
N VAL A 101 -6.70 -6.50 6.09
CA VAL A 101 -5.71 -5.43 5.93
C VAL A 101 -5.34 -4.84 7.29
N LEU A 102 -6.33 -4.55 8.14
CA LEU A 102 -6.12 -4.02 9.48
C LEU A 102 -5.30 -4.98 10.35
N LYS A 103 -5.64 -6.26 10.35
CA LYS A 103 -4.89 -7.29 11.10
C LYS A 103 -3.43 -7.33 10.68
N LYS A 104 -3.17 -7.39 9.38
CA LYS A 104 -1.79 -7.41 8.86
C LYS A 104 -1.03 -6.11 9.15
N PHE A 105 -1.73 -4.98 9.15
CA PHE A 105 -1.12 -3.70 9.54
C PHE A 105 -0.73 -3.68 11.02
N ILE A 106 -1.59 -4.16 11.89
CA ILE A 106 -1.28 -4.28 13.33
C ILE A 106 -0.07 -5.19 13.55
N ASP A 107 0.00 -6.31 12.86
CA ASP A 107 1.16 -7.21 12.91
C ASP A 107 2.45 -6.54 12.41
N LEU A 108 2.34 -5.68 11.40
CA LEU A 108 3.48 -4.94 10.85
C LEU A 108 4.07 -3.92 11.84
N ILE A 109 3.22 -3.21 12.58
CA ILE A 109 3.64 -2.16 13.51
C ILE A 109 4.08 -2.67 14.89
N ASN A 110 3.76 -3.90 15.22
CA ASN A 110 4.19 -4.59 16.42
C ASN A 110 5.41 -5.48 16.12
#